data_b7c847d8f14dbdecb98639892065a2ee
#
_entry.id   b7c847d8f14dbdecb98639892065a2ee
#
_cell.length_a   1.000
_cell.length_b   1.000
_cell.length_c   1.000
_cell.angle_alpha   90.00
_cell.angle_beta   90.00
_cell.angle_gamma   90.00
#
_symmetry.space_group_name_H-M   'P 1'
#
loop_
_entity.id
_entity.type
_entity.pdbx_description
1 polymer ?
#
loop_
_entity_poly.entity_id
_entity_poly.type
_entity_poly.pdbx_seq_one_letter_code
_entity_poly.pdbx_strand_id
1 'polypeptide(L)'
;MKIFSFDLGRMMPVLQNSNIFVLDNGGGTLKAGDANMSAPRVIPNCITKAKSEKRRAFIGDQMDDCRDLSGLYYMLPFQKGYLVNWDHQKTVWDYVFGKACFNMDIDKFDLIFTEPYFNFTSIKEGLSEILFEEYGFKRIFRTNPADLSCYKNKTQHPDEQCCLVVDTGYSFTHIVPFIRGKRVKNAVKRIGKNTYIPT
;
A
#
# COMPACT_ATOMS: atom_id res chain seq x y z
N MET A 1 8.00 5.64 20.38
CA MET A 1 7.63 4.69 19.30
C MET A 1 6.49 3.80 19.79
N LYS A 2 5.26 4.04 19.37
CA LYS A 2 4.13 3.18 19.75
C LYS A 2 3.64 2.46 18.50
N ILE A 3 4.14 1.26 18.27
CA ILE A 3 3.59 0.34 17.26
C ILE A 3 2.38 -0.32 17.93
N PHE A 4 1.20 0.01 17.45
CA PHE A 4 -0.02 -0.59 17.95
C PHE A 4 -0.43 -1.75 17.04
N SER A 5 -0.39 -2.97 17.56
CA SER A 5 -1.14 -4.09 16.99
C SER A 5 -2.55 -4.01 17.57
N PHE A 6 -3.55 -3.57 16.78
CA PHE A 6 -4.86 -3.19 17.31
C PHE A 6 -6.05 -3.91 16.68
N ASP A 7 -7.08 -4.04 17.52
CA ASP A 7 -8.45 -4.31 17.15
C ASP A 7 -9.05 -3.04 16.52
N LEU A 8 -9.33 -3.08 15.21
CA LEU A 8 -9.90 -1.96 14.44
C LEU A 8 -11.17 -1.35 15.10
N GLY A 9 -11.96 -2.16 15.84
CA GLY A 9 -13.12 -1.69 16.56
C GLY A 9 -12.83 -0.73 17.72
N ARG A 10 -11.59 -0.74 18.26
CA ARG A 10 -11.15 0.17 19.32
C ARG A 10 -10.55 1.48 18.82
N MET A 11 -10.18 1.56 17.56
CA MET A 11 -9.54 2.76 16.99
C MET A 11 -10.53 3.82 16.51
N MET A 12 -11.75 3.45 16.16
CA MET A 12 -12.72 4.39 15.57
C MET A 12 -12.99 5.63 16.43
N PRO A 13 -13.04 5.58 17.78
CA PRO A 13 -13.24 6.79 18.60
C PRO A 13 -12.02 7.74 18.59
N VAL A 14 -10.81 7.22 18.33
CA VAL A 14 -9.58 8.02 18.36
C VAL A 14 -9.36 8.75 17.03
N LEU A 15 -9.94 8.23 15.94
CA LEU A 15 -9.76 8.76 14.58
C LEU A 15 -10.80 9.82 14.18
N GLN A 16 -11.83 10.04 15.01
CA GLN A 16 -12.94 10.96 14.69
C GLN A 16 -12.55 12.44 14.52
N ASN A 17 -11.32 12.83 14.90
CA ASN A 17 -10.84 14.21 14.81
C ASN A 17 -9.47 14.36 14.11
N SER A 18 -8.99 13.34 13.42
CA SER A 18 -7.70 13.40 12.72
C SER A 18 -7.89 13.24 11.21
N ASN A 19 -7.11 13.99 10.44
CA ASN A 19 -6.99 13.75 9.03
C ASN A 19 -6.28 12.41 8.84
N ILE A 20 -6.87 11.50 8.09
CA ILE A 20 -6.32 10.16 7.87
C ILE A 20 -5.96 10.03 6.41
N PHE A 21 -4.71 9.73 6.14
CA PHE A 21 -4.27 9.35 4.82
C PHE A 21 -4.12 7.82 4.74
N VAL A 22 -4.68 7.23 3.70
CA VAL A 22 -4.61 5.79 3.48
C VAL A 22 -3.68 5.53 2.31
N LEU A 23 -2.68 4.66 2.52
CA LEU A 23 -1.74 4.23 1.51
C LEU A 23 -1.70 2.70 1.44
N ASP A 24 -2.36 2.14 0.43
CA ASP A 24 -2.20 0.74 0.07
C ASP A 24 -0.95 0.59 -0.81
N ASN A 25 0.15 0.15 -0.21
CA ASN A 25 1.47 0.08 -0.84
C ASN A 25 1.65 -1.22 -1.60
N GLY A 26 0.95 -1.38 -2.71
CA GLY A 26 1.02 -2.59 -3.55
C GLY A 26 2.27 -2.64 -4.43
N GLY A 27 2.71 -3.84 -4.78
CA GLY A 27 3.92 -4.05 -5.60
C GLY A 27 3.79 -3.57 -7.05
N GLY A 28 2.58 -3.51 -7.60
CA GLY A 28 2.34 -3.02 -8.97
C GLY A 28 1.73 -1.62 -9.00
N THR A 29 0.81 -1.34 -8.08
CA THR A 29 0.14 -0.04 -7.96
C THR A 29 -0.02 0.34 -6.50
N LEU A 30 0.09 1.64 -6.21
CA LEU A 30 -0.37 2.25 -4.97
C LEU A 30 -1.84 2.64 -5.10
N LYS A 31 -2.60 2.56 -4.01
CA LYS A 31 -3.90 3.24 -3.92
C LYS A 31 -3.81 4.17 -2.72
N ALA A 32 -3.96 5.44 -2.98
CA ALA A 32 -3.69 6.49 -2.01
C ALA A 32 -4.81 7.51 -1.96
N GLY A 33 -5.04 8.09 -0.78
CA GLY A 33 -6.01 9.16 -0.63
C GLY A 33 -6.31 9.51 0.83
N ASP A 34 -6.88 10.67 1.02
CA ASP A 34 -7.51 11.06 2.27
C ASP A 34 -8.74 10.20 2.52
N ALA A 35 -8.98 9.80 3.77
CA ALA A 35 -10.12 8.95 4.14
C ALA A 35 -11.50 9.55 3.80
N ASN A 36 -11.57 10.87 3.57
CA ASN A 36 -12.79 11.56 3.16
C ASN A 36 -13.02 11.55 1.64
N MET A 37 -12.07 11.05 0.85
CA MET A 37 -12.24 10.95 -0.61
C MET A 37 -13.22 9.83 -0.97
N SER A 38 -14.02 10.06 -2.01
CA SER A 38 -14.99 9.07 -2.51
C SER A 38 -14.32 7.85 -3.16
N ALA A 39 -13.12 8.02 -3.69
CA ALA A 39 -12.32 6.96 -4.31
C ALA A 39 -10.82 7.25 -4.16
N PRO A 40 -9.98 6.23 -4.00
CA PRO A 40 -8.53 6.42 -3.96
C PRO A 40 -7.99 6.74 -5.35
N ARG A 41 -6.87 7.48 -5.39
CA ARG A 41 -6.07 7.58 -6.62
C ARG A 41 -5.25 6.29 -6.78
N VAL A 42 -5.27 5.72 -7.97
CA VAL A 42 -4.49 4.53 -8.32
C VAL A 42 -3.26 4.99 -9.08
N ILE A 43 -2.08 4.70 -8.54
CA ILE A 43 -0.80 5.20 -9.05
C ILE A 43 0.11 4.00 -9.32
N PRO A 44 0.69 3.84 -10.53
CA PRO A 44 1.70 2.82 -10.80
C PRO A 44 2.88 2.92 -9.81
N ASN A 45 3.25 1.82 -9.16
CA ASN A 45 4.38 1.82 -8.24
C ASN A 45 5.69 1.54 -8.99
N CYS A 46 6.06 2.49 -9.83
CA CYS A 46 7.28 2.39 -10.64
C CYS A 46 7.80 3.78 -11.03
N ILE A 47 9.05 3.78 -11.45
CA ILE A 47 9.67 4.89 -12.17
C ILE A 47 9.89 4.41 -13.59
N THR A 48 9.42 5.17 -14.58
CA THR A 48 9.50 4.82 -16.00
C THR A 48 10.46 5.76 -16.73
N LYS A 49 11.28 5.21 -17.60
CA LYS A 49 12.14 5.98 -18.53
C LYS A 49 11.81 5.56 -19.95
N ALA A 50 11.71 6.54 -20.86
CA ALA A 50 11.56 6.31 -22.29
C ALA A 50 12.88 6.55 -22.99
N LYS A 51 13.20 5.74 -24.01
CA LYS A 51 14.41 5.93 -24.82
C LYS A 51 14.42 7.25 -25.57
N SER A 52 13.25 7.71 -25.99
CA SER A 52 13.02 8.98 -26.68
C SER A 52 13.23 10.20 -25.77
N GLU A 53 12.98 10.06 -24.46
CA GLU A 53 13.08 11.12 -23.46
C GLU A 53 14.21 10.86 -22.46
N LYS A 54 15.45 10.78 -22.93
CA LYS A 54 16.63 10.34 -22.16
C LYS A 54 16.89 11.08 -20.84
N ARG A 55 16.37 12.31 -20.68
CA ARG A 55 16.59 13.15 -19.49
C ARG A 55 15.42 13.17 -18.51
N ARG A 56 14.25 12.63 -18.88
CA ARG A 56 13.05 12.65 -18.05
C ARG A 56 12.76 11.25 -17.50
N ALA A 57 12.51 11.19 -16.20
CA ALA A 57 11.92 10.02 -15.58
C ALA A 57 10.45 10.37 -15.24
N PHE A 58 9.56 9.44 -15.49
CA PHE A 58 8.13 9.55 -15.15
C PHE A 58 7.89 8.72 -13.89
N ILE A 59 7.31 9.33 -12.88
CA ILE A 59 7.07 8.69 -11.59
C ILE A 59 5.57 8.39 -11.49
N GLY A 60 5.23 7.12 -11.25
CA GLY A 60 3.84 6.71 -11.11
C GLY A 60 3.02 7.00 -12.37
N ASP A 61 1.91 7.69 -12.20
CA ASP A 61 0.97 8.04 -13.27
C ASP A 61 1.41 9.22 -14.17
N GLN A 62 2.58 9.83 -13.89
CA GLN A 62 3.20 10.76 -14.85
C GLN A 62 3.55 10.07 -16.18
N MET A 63 3.58 8.73 -16.22
CA MET A 63 3.79 7.97 -17.45
C MET A 63 2.74 8.30 -18.52
N ASP A 64 1.54 8.73 -18.12
CA ASP A 64 0.46 9.12 -19.04
C ASP A 64 0.83 10.37 -19.88
N ASP A 65 1.81 11.16 -19.41
CA ASP A 65 2.38 12.31 -20.15
C ASP A 65 3.40 11.89 -21.22
N CYS A 66 3.82 10.63 -21.25
CA CYS A 66 4.82 10.15 -22.17
C CYS A 66 4.25 10.06 -23.60
N ARG A 67 4.88 10.77 -24.55
CA ARG A 67 4.41 10.81 -25.93
C ARG A 67 4.76 9.56 -26.76
N ASP A 68 5.85 8.92 -26.41
CA ASP A 68 6.34 7.73 -27.09
C ASP A 68 6.47 6.58 -26.11
N LEU A 69 5.57 5.63 -26.21
CA LEU A 69 5.53 4.43 -25.36
C LEU A 69 6.48 3.33 -25.87
N SER A 70 7.17 3.54 -26.99
CA SER A 70 8.12 2.59 -27.50
C SER A 70 9.41 2.57 -26.66
N GLY A 71 9.88 1.38 -26.30
CA GLY A 71 11.13 1.24 -25.56
C GLY A 71 11.10 1.79 -24.14
N LEU A 72 9.98 1.66 -23.46
CA LEU A 72 9.86 1.98 -22.03
C LEU A 72 10.68 1.02 -21.18
N TYR A 73 11.30 1.59 -20.16
CA TYR A 73 12.04 0.86 -19.14
C TYR A 73 11.47 1.18 -17.76
N TYR A 74 11.07 0.12 -17.04
CA TYR A 74 10.44 0.22 -15.72
C TYR A 74 11.43 -0.12 -14.60
N MET A 75 11.55 0.76 -13.63
CA MET A 75 12.29 0.52 -12.39
C MET A 75 11.26 0.30 -11.26
N LEU A 76 11.20 -0.93 -10.79
CA LEU A 76 10.23 -1.34 -9.78
C LEU A 76 10.88 -1.35 -8.39
N PRO A 77 10.21 -0.82 -7.35
CA PRO A 77 10.66 -0.95 -5.97
C PRO A 77 10.57 -2.39 -5.46
N PHE A 78 9.61 -3.16 -5.96
CA PHE A 78 9.32 -4.51 -5.51
C PHE A 78 9.89 -5.58 -6.42
N GLN A 79 10.44 -6.63 -5.81
CA GLN A 79 10.84 -7.86 -6.49
C GLN A 79 10.23 -9.06 -5.78
N LYS A 80 9.60 -9.95 -6.53
CA LYS A 80 8.92 -11.15 -5.99
C LYS A 80 7.99 -10.82 -4.81
N GLY A 81 7.32 -9.66 -4.85
CA GLY A 81 6.35 -9.22 -3.86
C GLY A 81 6.92 -8.61 -2.58
N TYR A 82 8.20 -8.40 -2.51
CA TYR A 82 8.88 -7.73 -1.40
C TYR A 82 9.52 -6.43 -1.85
N LEU A 83 9.47 -5.43 -0.98
CA LEU A 83 10.16 -4.17 -1.18
C LEU A 83 11.67 -4.42 -1.04
N VAL A 84 12.41 -4.18 -2.11
CA VAL A 84 13.87 -4.40 -2.17
C VAL A 84 14.66 -3.15 -2.54
N ASN A 85 14.03 -2.22 -3.27
CA ASN A 85 14.68 -0.97 -3.67
C ASN A 85 14.00 0.22 -2.98
N TRP A 86 14.60 0.63 -1.88
CA TRP A 86 14.11 1.73 -1.06
C TRP A 86 14.19 3.09 -1.77
N ASP A 87 15.25 3.34 -2.55
CA ASP A 87 15.41 4.60 -3.28
C ASP A 87 14.30 4.81 -4.31
N HIS A 88 13.96 3.76 -5.05
CA HIS A 88 12.84 3.82 -5.98
C HIS A 88 11.51 4.01 -5.25
N GLN A 89 11.30 3.33 -4.12
CA GLN A 89 10.07 3.47 -3.35
C GLN A 89 9.93 4.86 -2.75
N LYS A 90 11.00 5.41 -2.21
CA LYS A 90 11.03 6.78 -1.68
C LYS A 90 10.73 7.80 -2.79
N THR A 91 11.34 7.64 -3.96
CA THR A 91 11.04 8.50 -5.12
C THR A 91 9.54 8.49 -5.47
N VAL A 92 8.88 7.32 -5.42
CA VAL A 92 7.44 7.23 -5.66
C VAL A 92 6.63 7.87 -4.52
N TRP A 93 7.03 7.66 -3.25
CA TRP A 93 6.36 8.30 -2.12
C TRP A 93 6.55 9.82 -2.10
N ASP A 94 7.74 10.34 -2.45
CA ASP A 94 7.99 11.78 -2.61
C ASP A 94 7.05 12.39 -3.63
N TYR A 95 6.81 11.68 -4.72
CA TYR A 95 5.81 12.08 -5.70
C TYR A 95 4.39 12.07 -5.11
N VAL A 96 4.01 10.97 -4.43
CA VAL A 96 2.67 10.81 -3.84
C VAL A 96 2.39 11.88 -2.80
N PHE A 97 3.29 12.09 -1.84
CA PHE A 97 3.10 13.07 -0.77
C PHE A 97 3.36 14.50 -1.22
N GLY A 98 4.14 14.67 -2.29
CA GLY A 98 4.60 15.96 -2.79
C GLY A 98 3.53 16.79 -3.50
N LYS A 99 3.94 18.00 -3.90
CA LYS A 99 3.08 19.00 -4.57
C LYS A 99 2.45 18.51 -5.87
N ALA A 100 3.10 17.60 -6.56
CA ALA A 100 2.65 17.10 -7.85
C ALA A 100 1.45 16.12 -7.74
N CYS A 101 1.20 15.55 -6.55
CA CYS A 101 0.13 14.59 -6.34
C CYS A 101 -0.85 15.04 -5.25
N PHE A 102 -0.55 14.79 -3.96
CA PHE A 102 -1.47 15.11 -2.86
C PHE A 102 -1.12 16.41 -2.11
N ASN A 103 0.07 16.95 -2.30
CA ASN A 103 0.56 18.16 -1.61
C ASN A 103 0.32 18.09 -0.09
N MET A 104 0.74 17.00 0.52
CA MET A 104 0.44 16.69 1.91
C MET A 104 1.27 17.54 2.88
N ASP A 105 0.61 18.04 3.91
CA ASP A 105 1.24 18.49 5.15
C ASP A 105 1.27 17.29 6.11
N ILE A 106 2.36 16.50 6.05
CA ILE A 106 2.48 15.20 6.73
C ILE A 106 2.21 15.30 8.24
N ASP A 107 2.62 16.40 8.86
CA ASP A 107 2.39 16.65 10.30
C ASP A 107 0.92 16.66 10.72
N LYS A 108 0.00 16.89 9.78
CA LYS A 108 -1.44 16.96 10.02
C LYS A 108 -2.16 15.65 9.80
N PHE A 109 -1.48 14.63 9.27
CA PHE A 109 -2.10 13.37 8.91
C PHE A 109 -1.59 12.21 9.75
N ASP A 110 -2.52 11.30 10.07
CA ASP A 110 -2.21 9.94 10.49
C ASP A 110 -2.17 9.04 9.26
N LEU A 111 -1.25 8.11 9.23
CA LEU A 111 -1.08 7.21 8.11
C LEU A 111 -1.66 5.82 8.41
N ILE A 112 -2.58 5.35 7.57
CA ILE A 112 -2.91 3.92 7.45
C ILE A 112 -2.11 3.35 6.29
N PHE A 113 -1.23 2.40 6.60
CA PHE A 113 -0.30 1.80 5.65
C PHE A 113 -0.52 0.30 5.53
N THR A 114 -0.66 -0.21 4.31
CA THR A 114 -0.80 -1.65 4.11
C THR A 114 0.54 -2.31 3.81
N GLU A 115 0.70 -3.51 4.32
CA GLU A 115 1.84 -4.40 4.03
C GLU A 115 1.35 -5.83 3.74
N PRO A 116 2.10 -6.62 2.95
CA PRO A 116 1.72 -7.99 2.66
C PRO A 116 1.79 -8.86 3.90
N TYR A 117 1.00 -9.96 3.92
CA TYR A 117 1.21 -11.01 4.91
C TYR A 117 2.60 -11.64 4.76
N PHE A 118 3.13 -12.14 5.86
CA PHE A 118 4.46 -12.78 5.90
C PHE A 118 5.61 -11.88 5.42
N ASN A 119 5.49 -10.57 5.66
CA ASN A 119 6.56 -9.63 5.35
C ASN A 119 7.76 -9.85 6.29
N PHE A 120 8.97 -9.64 5.79
CA PHE A 120 10.19 -9.79 6.59
C PHE A 120 10.30 -8.71 7.68
N THR A 121 10.85 -9.09 8.83
CA THR A 121 11.04 -8.17 9.96
C THR A 121 11.90 -6.98 9.56
N SER A 122 13.00 -7.21 8.85
CA SER A 122 13.88 -6.14 8.36
C SER A 122 13.17 -5.12 7.46
N ILE A 123 12.25 -5.58 6.59
CA ILE A 123 11.44 -4.66 5.77
C ILE A 123 10.49 -3.86 6.67
N LYS A 124 9.88 -4.49 7.66
CA LYS A 124 8.98 -3.80 8.61
C LYS A 124 9.70 -2.75 9.45
N GLU A 125 10.92 -3.03 9.85
CA GLU A 125 11.78 -2.10 10.59
C GLU A 125 12.18 -0.91 9.71
N GLY A 126 12.69 -1.18 8.49
CA GLY A 126 13.03 -0.12 7.54
C GLY A 126 11.83 0.75 7.15
N LEU A 127 10.64 0.15 6.98
CA LEU A 127 9.40 0.91 6.78
C LEU A 127 9.11 1.86 7.96
N SER A 128 9.28 1.39 9.19
CA SER A 128 9.04 2.22 10.37
C SER A 128 10.05 3.36 10.44
N GLU A 129 11.32 3.06 10.23
CA GLU A 129 12.39 4.06 10.25
C GLU A 129 12.12 5.16 9.22
N ILE A 130 11.90 4.81 7.96
CA ILE A 130 11.68 5.80 6.90
C ILE A 130 10.41 6.61 7.15
N LEU A 131 9.29 5.97 7.48
CA LEU A 131 8.03 6.68 7.63
C LEU A 131 7.99 7.57 8.87
N PHE A 132 8.66 7.20 9.97
CA PHE A 132 8.72 8.01 11.18
C PHE A 132 9.85 9.04 11.15
N GLU A 133 11.07 8.61 10.78
CA GLU A 133 12.26 9.46 10.92
C GLU A 133 12.49 10.35 9.68
N GLU A 134 12.25 9.85 8.47
CA GLU A 134 12.48 10.64 7.25
C GLU A 134 11.24 11.45 6.84
N TYR A 135 10.04 10.82 6.83
CA TYR A 135 8.80 11.52 6.46
C TYR A 135 8.16 12.27 7.64
N GLY A 136 8.42 11.85 8.88
CA GLY A 136 7.97 12.54 10.09
C GLY A 136 6.50 12.27 10.46
N PHE A 137 5.89 11.16 9.98
CA PHE A 137 4.55 10.80 10.44
C PHE A 137 4.52 10.57 11.95
N LYS A 138 3.59 11.21 12.64
CA LYS A 138 3.46 11.09 14.10
C LYS A 138 2.79 9.79 14.53
N ARG A 139 1.83 9.32 13.72
CA ARG A 139 1.07 8.09 13.98
C ARG A 139 0.92 7.30 12.69
N ILE A 140 1.26 6.01 12.78
CA ILE A 140 1.14 5.09 11.66
C ILE A 140 0.42 3.83 12.13
N PHE A 141 -0.65 3.49 11.44
CA PHE A 141 -1.32 2.22 11.61
C PHE A 141 -0.98 1.29 10.44
N ARG A 142 -0.22 0.24 10.75
CA ARG A 142 0.11 -0.78 9.74
C ARG A 142 -0.87 -1.93 9.80
N THR A 143 -1.37 -2.32 8.64
CA THR A 143 -2.36 -3.38 8.50
C THR A 143 -2.12 -4.18 7.22
N ASN A 144 -2.97 -5.16 6.94
CA ASN A 144 -2.94 -5.92 5.69
C ASN A 144 -4.19 -5.59 4.85
N PRO A 145 -4.13 -5.64 3.52
CA PRO A 145 -5.28 -5.31 2.66
C PRO A 145 -6.53 -6.13 2.97
N ALA A 146 -6.37 -7.43 3.26
CA ALA A 146 -7.50 -8.29 3.58
C ALA A 146 -8.17 -7.95 4.93
N ASP A 147 -7.43 -7.40 5.90
CA ASP A 147 -8.02 -6.94 7.17
C ASP A 147 -8.96 -5.74 6.92
N LEU A 148 -8.59 -4.82 6.03
CA LEU A 148 -9.43 -3.69 5.61
C LEU A 148 -10.66 -4.16 4.82
N SER A 149 -10.50 -5.14 3.94
CA SER A 149 -11.59 -5.74 3.17
C SER A 149 -12.60 -6.44 4.11
N CYS A 150 -12.11 -7.19 5.09
CA CYS A 150 -12.96 -7.80 6.11
C CYS A 150 -13.69 -6.76 6.94
N TYR A 151 -13.04 -5.66 7.32
CA TYR A 151 -13.66 -4.57 8.04
C TYR A 151 -14.81 -3.94 7.23
N LYS A 152 -14.57 -3.65 5.95
CA LYS A 152 -15.61 -3.14 5.04
C LYS A 152 -16.80 -4.10 4.93
N ASN A 153 -16.52 -5.41 4.74
CA ASN A 153 -17.57 -6.42 4.67
C ASN A 153 -18.42 -6.44 5.95
N LYS A 154 -17.76 -6.41 7.12
CA LYS A 154 -18.47 -6.43 8.40
C LYS A 154 -19.32 -5.17 8.66
N THR A 155 -18.92 -4.01 8.14
CA THR A 155 -19.73 -2.78 8.18
C THR A 155 -20.99 -2.88 7.32
N GLN A 156 -20.88 -3.57 6.18
CA GLN A 156 -21.99 -3.77 5.24
C GLN A 156 -22.90 -4.93 5.64
N HIS A 157 -22.34 -5.95 6.27
CA HIS A 157 -23.01 -7.19 6.66
C HIS A 157 -22.70 -7.55 8.14
N PRO A 158 -23.24 -6.82 9.12
CA PRO A 158 -22.88 -6.95 10.53
C PRO A 158 -23.18 -8.33 11.13
N ASP A 159 -24.19 -9.02 10.60
CA ASP A 159 -24.63 -10.33 11.09
C ASP A 159 -23.77 -11.51 10.58
N GLU A 160 -22.94 -11.28 9.58
CA GLU A 160 -22.05 -12.32 9.05
C GLU A 160 -20.96 -12.69 10.07
N GLN A 161 -20.94 -13.97 10.43
CA GLN A 161 -20.00 -14.49 11.42
C GLN A 161 -18.66 -14.88 10.79
N CYS A 162 -18.64 -15.21 9.52
CA CYS A 162 -17.44 -15.69 8.80
C CYS A 162 -17.32 -15.03 7.43
N CYS A 163 -16.10 -14.67 7.05
CA CYS A 163 -15.81 -14.29 5.67
C CYS A 163 -14.44 -14.85 5.24
N LEU A 164 -14.32 -15.11 3.94
CA LEU A 164 -13.08 -15.49 3.31
C LEU A 164 -12.67 -14.40 2.34
N VAL A 165 -11.55 -13.75 2.61
CA VAL A 165 -10.98 -12.75 1.69
C VAL A 165 -9.96 -13.43 0.81
N VAL A 166 -10.14 -13.33 -0.51
CA VAL A 166 -9.18 -13.76 -1.52
C VAL A 166 -8.62 -12.50 -2.18
N ASP A 167 -7.43 -12.11 -1.75
CA ASP A 167 -6.74 -10.91 -2.24
C ASP A 167 -5.74 -11.31 -3.32
N THR A 168 -6.08 -11.03 -4.58
CA THR A 168 -5.25 -11.35 -5.75
C THR A 168 -4.46 -10.11 -6.17
N GLY A 169 -3.28 -9.92 -5.58
CA GLY A 169 -2.38 -8.82 -5.85
C GLY A 169 -1.45 -9.04 -7.06
N TYR A 170 -0.51 -8.11 -7.25
CA TYR A 170 0.48 -8.17 -8.33
C TYR A 170 1.39 -9.41 -8.23
N SER A 171 1.90 -9.70 -7.03
CA SER A 171 2.90 -10.76 -6.81
C SER A 171 2.34 -12.00 -6.13
N PHE A 172 1.35 -11.84 -5.28
CA PHE A 172 0.79 -12.90 -4.45
C PHE A 172 -0.73 -12.92 -4.53
N THR A 173 -1.30 -14.10 -4.29
CA THR A 173 -2.69 -14.25 -3.89
C THR A 173 -2.71 -14.69 -2.43
N HIS A 174 -3.37 -13.91 -1.57
CA HIS A 174 -3.58 -14.27 -0.17
C HIS A 174 -5.01 -14.75 0.03
N ILE A 175 -5.16 -15.87 0.73
CA ILE A 175 -6.45 -16.44 1.13
C ILE A 175 -6.52 -16.34 2.65
N VAL A 176 -7.42 -15.52 3.13
CA VAL A 176 -7.46 -15.10 4.54
C VAL A 176 -8.86 -15.31 5.11
N PRO A 177 -9.04 -16.36 5.93
CA PRO A 177 -10.30 -16.58 6.62
C PRO A 177 -10.43 -15.72 7.88
N PHE A 178 -11.65 -15.22 8.10
CA PHE A 178 -12.03 -14.46 9.28
C PHE A 178 -13.26 -15.09 9.95
N ILE A 179 -13.26 -15.10 11.29
CA ILE A 179 -14.38 -15.51 12.13
C ILE A 179 -14.67 -14.37 13.09
N ARG A 180 -15.91 -13.87 13.10
CA ARG A 180 -16.35 -12.74 13.91
C ARG A 180 -15.42 -11.51 13.77
N GLY A 181 -14.95 -11.24 12.53
CA GLY A 181 -14.04 -10.14 12.24
C GLY A 181 -12.58 -10.38 12.69
N LYS A 182 -12.25 -11.55 13.25
CA LYS A 182 -10.88 -11.89 13.66
C LYS A 182 -10.27 -12.87 12.67
N ARG A 183 -9.06 -12.54 12.22
CA ARG A 183 -8.29 -13.39 11.31
C ARG A 183 -7.90 -14.71 11.96
N VAL A 184 -8.13 -15.82 11.26
CA VAL A 184 -7.65 -17.15 11.66
C VAL A 184 -6.20 -17.29 11.20
N LYS A 185 -5.25 -16.87 12.05
CA LYS A 185 -3.81 -16.72 11.70
C LYS A 185 -3.19 -17.96 11.06
N ASN A 186 -3.48 -19.14 11.61
CA ASN A 186 -2.88 -20.41 11.16
C ASN A 186 -3.47 -20.92 9.83
N ALA A 187 -4.57 -20.33 9.37
CA ALA A 187 -5.24 -20.71 8.13
C ALA A 187 -4.98 -19.75 6.97
N VAL A 188 -4.19 -18.69 7.20
CA VAL A 188 -3.77 -17.79 6.13
C VAL A 188 -2.87 -18.53 5.16
N LYS A 189 -3.23 -18.47 3.88
CA LYS A 189 -2.44 -19.05 2.78
C LYS A 189 -1.95 -17.96 1.85
N ARG A 190 -0.75 -18.14 1.31
CA ARG A 190 -0.17 -17.31 0.28
C ARG A 190 0.24 -18.19 -0.89
N ILE A 191 -0.21 -17.81 -2.08
CA ILE A 191 0.14 -18.45 -3.35
C ILE A 191 0.97 -17.42 -4.12
N GLY A 192 2.20 -17.79 -4.46
CA GLY A 192 3.05 -16.98 -5.33
C GLY A 192 2.51 -17.06 -6.76
N LYS A 193 2.48 -15.93 -7.46
CA LYS A 193 2.33 -15.97 -8.91
C LYS A 193 3.68 -16.40 -9.47
N ASN A 194 3.77 -17.65 -9.92
CA ASN A 194 4.86 -18.06 -10.79
C ASN A 194 4.70 -17.25 -12.07
N THR A 195 5.58 -16.31 -12.29
CA THR A 195 5.71 -15.60 -13.57
C THR A 195 6.31 -16.54 -14.62
N TYR A 196 5.64 -17.64 -14.90
CA TYR A 196 5.73 -18.32 -16.18
C TYR A 196 4.62 -17.72 -17.05
N ILE A 197 4.95 -16.71 -17.82
CA ILE A 197 4.26 -16.45 -19.08
C ILE A 197 4.92 -17.41 -20.06
N PRO A 198 4.25 -18.47 -20.52
CA PRO A 198 4.74 -19.22 -21.67
C PRO A 198 4.68 -18.25 -22.85
N THR A 199 5.81 -18.02 -23.45
CA THR A 199 5.94 -17.38 -24.76
C THR A 199 5.20 -18.18 -25.83
#